data_4010970c9ae4d446029ae29215c3931f
#
_entry.id   4010970c9ae4d446029ae29215c3931f
#
_cell.length_a   1.000
_cell.length_b   1.000
_cell.length_c   1.000
_cell.angle_alpha   90.00
_cell.angle_beta   90.00
_cell.angle_gamma   90.00
#
_symmetry.space_group_name_H-M   'P 1'
#
loop_
_entity.id
_entity.type
_entity.pdbx_description
1 polymer ?
#
loop_
_entity_poly.entity_id
_entity_poly.type
_entity_poly.pdbx_seq_one_letter_code
_entity_poly.pdbx_strand_id
1 'polypeptide(L)'
;MVARRWRMWKVVGSSVIFHYAAMRITKPNRATHTYRQRLCAPPARVFPLLCPVRETEWAADWLPDLVISSSGIAERDCVFITPDKPGKAIWYIISYKPEDWFVEMLRIVPKVTACRLEIQLTPNGDECFADITYSHTSIGAAGDEFVASFTADSYRKFMQAWEAELNHFLKTGSRLGHDNAP
;
A
#
# COMPACT_ATOMS: atom_id res chain seq x y z
N MET A 1 -24.20 -11.87 25.50
CA MET A 1 -23.40 -11.04 24.59
C MET A 1 -24.16 -9.74 24.37
N VAL A 2 -23.74 -8.63 25.02
CA VAL A 2 -24.52 -7.37 25.06
C VAL A 2 -23.99 -6.47 23.95
N ALA A 3 -24.79 -6.25 22.90
CA ALA A 3 -24.49 -5.30 21.84
C ALA A 3 -24.63 -3.87 22.39
N ARG A 4 -23.51 -3.14 22.50
CA ARG A 4 -23.53 -1.73 22.84
C ARG A 4 -24.05 -0.91 21.64
N ARG A 5 -25.16 -0.23 21.84
CA ARG A 5 -25.80 0.70 20.91
C ARG A 5 -25.06 2.04 20.95
N TRP A 6 -24.47 2.50 19.84
CA TRP A 6 -24.03 3.88 19.68
C TRP A 6 -25.19 4.73 19.22
N ARG A 7 -25.50 5.82 19.94
CA ARG A 7 -26.55 6.80 19.58
C ARG A 7 -25.86 8.01 18.93
N MET A 8 -26.17 8.29 17.68
CA MET A 8 -25.92 9.62 17.12
C MET A 8 -27.15 10.49 17.25
N TRP A 9 -26.99 11.65 17.85
CA TRP A 9 -28.06 12.66 18.03
C TRP A 9 -27.96 13.69 16.91
N LYS A 10 -29.02 13.87 16.16
CA LYS A 10 -29.21 15.00 15.26
C LYS A 10 -30.51 15.65 15.62
N VAL A 11 -30.42 16.84 16.21
CA VAL A 11 -31.63 17.64 16.55
C VAL A 11 -31.83 18.62 15.39
N VAL A 12 -32.91 18.42 14.65
CA VAL A 12 -33.45 19.42 13.72
C VAL A 12 -34.94 19.37 13.90
N GLY A 13 -35.51 20.41 14.57
CA GLY A 13 -36.95 20.70 14.69
C GLY A 13 -37.81 19.47 15.01
N SER A 14 -38.30 19.38 16.24
CA SER A 14 -39.40 18.56 16.77
C SER A 14 -39.60 17.09 16.31
N SER A 15 -38.70 16.49 15.55
CA SER A 15 -38.78 15.07 15.21
C SER A 15 -37.38 14.44 15.24
N VAL A 16 -37.20 13.50 16.17
CA VAL A 16 -35.97 12.70 16.26
C VAL A 16 -36.13 11.49 15.35
N ILE A 17 -35.47 11.51 14.17
CA ILE A 17 -35.43 10.36 13.27
C ILE A 17 -34.27 9.47 13.68
N PHE A 18 -34.58 8.29 14.23
CA PHE A 18 -33.60 7.25 14.51
C PHE A 18 -33.37 6.43 13.25
N HIS A 19 -32.20 6.63 12.59
CA HIS A 19 -31.75 5.71 11.55
C HIS A 19 -31.00 4.57 12.21
N TYR A 20 -31.56 3.39 12.20
CA TYR A 20 -30.87 2.16 12.55
C TYR A 20 -30.25 1.60 11.27
N ALA A 21 -28.95 1.81 11.08
CA ALA A 21 -28.22 1.03 10.09
C ALA A 21 -28.05 -0.38 10.64
N ALA A 22 -28.66 -1.38 10.00
CA ALA A 22 -28.44 -2.78 10.36
C ALA A 22 -26.99 -3.16 10.01
N MET A 23 -26.27 -3.76 10.97
CA MET A 23 -24.97 -4.38 10.71
C MET A 23 -25.14 -5.44 9.63
N ARG A 24 -24.32 -5.35 8.57
CA ARG A 24 -24.26 -6.34 7.51
C ARG A 24 -22.95 -7.12 7.63
N ILE A 25 -23.03 -8.44 7.75
CA ILE A 25 -21.89 -9.34 7.76
C ILE A 25 -21.86 -10.07 6.43
N THR A 26 -20.75 -10.01 5.70
CA THR A 26 -20.55 -10.67 4.41
C THR A 26 -19.26 -11.45 4.41
N LYS A 27 -19.17 -12.45 3.52
CA LYS A 27 -17.88 -13.12 3.24
C LYS A 27 -16.94 -12.11 2.57
N PRO A 28 -15.61 -12.18 2.87
CA PRO A 28 -14.65 -11.29 2.21
C PRO A 28 -14.54 -11.63 0.71
N ASN A 29 -14.61 -10.59 -0.14
CA ASN A 29 -14.13 -10.65 -1.51
C ASN A 29 -12.68 -10.14 -1.49
N ARG A 30 -11.70 -11.06 -1.67
CA ARG A 30 -10.27 -10.78 -1.47
C ARG A 30 -9.42 -11.49 -2.51
N ALA A 31 -8.40 -10.77 -3.01
CA ALA A 31 -7.32 -11.33 -3.80
C ALA A 31 -5.98 -11.05 -3.12
N THR A 32 -5.12 -12.08 -3.09
CA THR A 32 -3.78 -12.01 -2.50
C THR A 32 -2.77 -12.55 -3.48
N HIS A 33 -1.74 -11.77 -3.78
CA HIS A 33 -0.63 -12.18 -4.63
C HIS A 33 0.70 -11.80 -4.00
N THR A 34 1.69 -12.67 -4.17
CA THR A 34 3.08 -12.46 -3.78
C THR A 34 3.97 -12.51 -5.00
N TYR A 35 4.94 -11.60 -5.10
CA TYR A 35 5.98 -11.61 -6.11
C TYR A 35 7.35 -11.47 -5.45
N ARG A 36 8.30 -12.30 -5.90
CA ARG A 36 9.69 -12.24 -5.47
C ARG A 36 10.51 -11.48 -6.49
N GLN A 37 10.99 -10.30 -6.10
CA GLN A 37 11.95 -9.52 -6.86
C GLN A 37 13.37 -9.97 -6.55
N ARG A 38 14.27 -9.84 -7.53
CA ARG A 38 15.73 -9.95 -7.34
C ARG A 38 16.34 -8.56 -7.46
N LEU A 39 16.91 -8.07 -6.38
CA LEU A 39 17.45 -6.72 -6.28
C LEU A 39 18.98 -6.78 -6.20
N CYS A 40 19.65 -6.00 -7.06
CA CYS A 40 21.10 -6.04 -7.28
C CYS A 40 21.92 -5.29 -6.20
N ALA A 41 21.45 -5.30 -4.96
CA ALA A 41 22.13 -4.73 -3.81
C ALA A 41 21.71 -5.45 -2.52
N PRO A 42 22.53 -5.42 -1.46
CA PRO A 42 22.17 -6.03 -0.18
C PRO A 42 21.02 -5.29 0.50
N PRO A 43 20.29 -5.95 1.45
CA PRO A 43 19.13 -5.38 2.13
C PRO A 43 19.40 -4.02 2.77
N ALA A 44 20.57 -3.80 3.32
CA ALA A 44 20.95 -2.53 3.96
C ALA A 44 20.92 -1.32 3.00
N ARG A 45 21.11 -1.55 1.68
CA ARG A 45 20.98 -0.50 0.65
C ARG A 45 19.55 -0.38 0.14
N VAL A 46 18.82 -1.51 0.08
CA VAL A 46 17.48 -1.57 -0.50
C VAL A 46 16.42 -1.08 0.49
N PHE A 47 16.44 -1.58 1.72
CA PHE A 47 15.36 -1.35 2.69
C PHE A 47 15.06 0.13 2.96
N PRO A 48 16.06 1.04 3.09
CA PRO A 48 15.78 2.46 3.23
C PRO A 48 15.08 3.10 2.04
N LEU A 49 15.15 2.49 0.84
CA LEU A 49 14.47 2.97 -0.38
C LEU A 49 12.99 2.59 -0.42
N LEU A 50 12.53 1.65 0.42
CA LEU A 50 11.12 1.27 0.61
C LEU A 50 10.45 2.24 1.59
N CYS A 51 10.60 3.52 1.33
CA CYS A 51 10.13 4.62 2.15
C CYS A 51 9.32 5.58 1.28
N PRO A 52 8.11 6.01 1.68
CA PRO A 52 7.26 6.85 0.84
C PRO A 52 7.94 8.15 0.37
N VAL A 53 8.90 8.67 1.15
CA VAL A 53 9.70 9.84 0.77
C VAL A 53 10.80 9.43 -0.21
N ARG A 54 11.51 8.33 0.05
CA ARG A 54 12.64 7.90 -0.78
C ARG A 54 12.24 7.19 -2.06
N GLU A 55 11.04 6.64 -2.14
CA GLU A 55 10.47 6.12 -3.40
C GLU A 55 10.38 7.22 -4.47
N THR A 56 10.26 8.49 -4.06
CA THR A 56 10.34 9.62 -5.00
C THR A 56 11.69 9.71 -5.73
N GLU A 57 12.75 9.08 -5.24
CA GLU A 57 14.06 9.09 -5.87
C GLU A 57 14.15 8.13 -7.06
N TRP A 58 13.33 7.07 -7.10
CA TRP A 58 13.49 5.99 -8.06
C TRP A 58 12.21 5.52 -8.75
N ALA A 59 11.04 5.56 -8.09
CA ALA A 59 9.77 5.16 -8.68
C ALA A 59 9.20 6.29 -9.55
N ALA A 60 8.86 5.98 -10.81
CA ALA A 60 8.54 6.98 -11.82
C ALA A 60 7.33 7.85 -11.46
N ASP A 61 6.21 7.24 -11.13
CA ASP A 61 4.93 7.93 -10.87
C ASP A 61 4.62 8.07 -9.37
N TRP A 62 5.63 7.88 -8.52
CA TRP A 62 5.46 7.99 -7.08
C TRP A 62 5.61 9.42 -6.60
N LEU A 63 4.49 10.01 -6.18
CA LEU A 63 4.45 11.36 -5.60
C LEU A 63 3.42 11.40 -4.48
N PRO A 64 3.80 11.19 -3.22
CA PRO A 64 2.87 11.34 -2.10
C PRO A 64 2.46 12.79 -1.92
N ASP A 65 1.14 13.01 -1.69
CA ASP A 65 0.59 14.34 -1.39
C ASP A 65 0.94 14.82 0.03
N LEU A 66 1.10 13.87 0.95
CA LEU A 66 1.35 14.13 2.37
C LEU A 66 2.08 12.95 2.98
N VAL A 67 3.07 13.24 3.82
CA VAL A 67 3.72 12.26 4.70
C VAL A 67 3.71 12.83 6.13
N ILE A 68 3.18 12.07 7.07
CA ILE A 68 3.17 12.39 8.50
C ILE A 68 4.09 11.38 9.19
N SER A 69 5.25 11.83 9.61
CA SER A 69 6.29 11.04 10.24
C SER A 69 7.10 11.93 11.20
N SER A 70 7.53 11.40 12.32
CA SER A 70 8.37 12.12 13.28
C SER A 70 9.81 12.27 12.79
N SER A 71 10.32 11.23 12.09
CA SER A 71 11.68 11.20 11.55
C SER A 71 11.81 11.85 10.17
N GLY A 72 10.70 12.14 9.48
CA GLY A 72 10.68 12.59 8.09
C GLY A 72 10.86 11.48 7.05
N ILE A 73 10.98 10.22 7.49
CA ILE A 73 11.12 9.02 6.66
C ILE A 73 10.15 7.94 7.12
N ALA A 74 10.23 6.73 6.52
CA ALA A 74 9.44 5.59 6.96
C ALA A 74 9.77 5.20 8.40
N GLU A 75 8.75 5.03 9.20
CA GLU A 75 8.81 4.55 10.57
C GLU A 75 7.47 3.90 10.95
N ARG A 76 7.40 3.19 12.06
CA ARG A 76 6.13 2.71 12.59
C ARG A 76 5.20 3.91 12.87
N ASP A 77 3.91 3.71 12.59
CA ASP A 77 2.85 4.70 12.73
C ASP A 77 2.95 5.89 11.74
N CYS A 78 3.89 5.85 10.77
CA CYS A 78 3.92 6.80 9.67
C CYS A 78 2.62 6.68 8.84
N VAL A 79 2.02 7.83 8.52
CA VAL A 79 0.84 7.94 7.65
C VAL A 79 1.23 8.72 6.41
N PHE A 80 0.81 8.24 5.23
CA PHE A 80 0.99 9.00 4.01
C PHE A 80 -0.20 8.87 3.07
N ILE A 81 -0.36 9.83 2.17
CA ILE A 81 -1.45 9.91 1.22
C ILE A 81 -0.86 9.99 -0.18
N THR A 82 -1.37 9.14 -1.07
CA THR A 82 -0.99 9.16 -2.49
C THR A 82 -2.21 9.40 -3.37
N PRO A 83 -2.03 9.98 -4.57
CA PRO A 83 -3.05 9.94 -5.61
C PRO A 83 -3.50 8.51 -5.89
N ASP A 84 -4.78 8.31 -6.20
CA ASP A 84 -5.37 7.04 -6.59
C ASP A 84 -6.63 7.25 -7.44
N LYS A 85 -7.15 6.20 -8.03
CA LYS A 85 -8.40 6.25 -8.79
C LYS A 85 -9.42 5.27 -8.21
N PRO A 86 -10.60 5.75 -7.79
CA PRO A 86 -11.07 7.15 -7.72
C PRO A 86 -10.63 7.84 -6.42
N GLY A 87 -9.79 8.87 -6.49
CA GLY A 87 -9.46 9.74 -5.36
C GLY A 87 -8.07 9.54 -4.79
N LYS A 88 -7.96 9.21 -3.51
CA LYS A 88 -6.68 9.09 -2.80
C LYS A 88 -6.61 7.79 -2.02
N ALA A 89 -5.42 7.23 -1.93
CA ALA A 89 -5.11 6.14 -1.01
C ALA A 89 -4.50 6.70 0.28
N ILE A 90 -4.96 6.19 1.42
CA ILE A 90 -4.40 6.45 2.74
C ILE A 90 -3.57 5.24 3.12
N TRP A 91 -2.33 5.47 3.51
CA TRP A 91 -1.39 4.44 3.93
C TRP A 91 -1.05 4.61 5.40
N TYR A 92 -0.86 3.50 6.09
CA TYR A 92 -0.44 3.45 7.48
C TYR A 92 0.61 2.35 7.65
N ILE A 93 1.79 2.69 8.14
CA ILE A 93 2.84 1.70 8.44
C ILE A 93 2.53 1.06 9.80
N ILE A 94 2.12 -0.20 9.78
CA ILE A 94 1.74 -0.98 10.98
C ILE A 94 2.99 -1.49 11.68
N SER A 95 3.94 -2.00 10.91
CA SER A 95 5.20 -2.57 11.41
C SER A 95 6.36 -2.10 10.55
N TYR A 96 7.42 -1.62 11.18
CA TYR A 96 8.67 -1.23 10.53
C TYR A 96 9.83 -1.79 11.34
N LYS A 97 10.51 -2.79 10.78
CA LYS A 97 11.58 -3.55 11.45
C LYS A 97 12.82 -3.57 10.57
N PRO A 98 13.64 -2.51 10.61
CA PRO A 98 14.85 -2.44 9.80
C PRO A 98 15.87 -3.54 10.15
N GLU A 99 15.90 -4.03 11.39
CA GLU A 99 16.73 -5.14 11.83
C GLU A 99 16.36 -6.48 11.17
N ASP A 100 15.08 -6.66 10.85
CA ASP A 100 14.53 -7.85 10.19
C ASP A 100 14.32 -7.63 8.69
N TRP A 101 14.58 -6.42 8.17
CA TRP A 101 14.30 -6.00 6.79
C TRP A 101 12.82 -6.18 6.40
N PHE A 102 11.93 -5.89 7.33
CA PHE A 102 10.49 -6.11 7.18
C PHE A 102 9.69 -4.83 7.36
N VAL A 103 8.72 -4.63 6.47
CA VAL A 103 7.71 -3.58 6.60
C VAL A 103 6.33 -4.12 6.27
N GLU A 104 5.34 -3.73 7.08
CA GLU A 104 3.92 -4.02 6.87
C GLU A 104 3.13 -2.72 6.88
N MET A 105 2.24 -2.57 5.90
CA MET A 105 1.42 -1.37 5.71
C MET A 105 -0.04 -1.76 5.46
N LEU A 106 -0.94 -0.90 5.93
CA LEU A 106 -2.32 -0.88 5.51
C LEU A 106 -2.50 0.24 4.46
N ARG A 107 -3.12 -0.09 3.33
CA ARG A 107 -3.52 0.87 2.30
C ARG A 107 -5.03 0.86 2.17
N ILE A 108 -5.66 2.01 2.31
CA ILE A 108 -7.11 2.16 2.17
C ILE A 108 -7.43 3.12 1.04
N VAL A 109 -8.19 2.65 0.06
CA VAL A 109 -8.89 3.48 -0.91
C VAL A 109 -10.35 3.52 -0.49
N PRO A 110 -10.84 4.65 0.05
CA PRO A 110 -12.18 4.72 0.60
C PRO A 110 -13.26 4.27 -0.39
N LYS A 111 -14.18 3.42 0.06
CA LYS A 111 -15.27 2.80 -0.72
C LYS A 111 -14.81 1.81 -1.82
N VAL A 112 -13.51 1.56 -1.93
CA VAL A 112 -12.94 0.61 -2.91
C VAL A 112 -12.32 -0.57 -2.19
N THR A 113 -11.13 -0.42 -1.62
CA THR A 113 -10.40 -1.53 -1.00
C THR A 113 -9.73 -1.15 0.30
N ALA A 114 -9.58 -2.16 1.18
CA ALA A 114 -8.57 -2.20 2.22
C ALA A 114 -7.52 -3.24 1.81
N CYS A 115 -6.26 -2.85 1.79
CA CYS A 115 -5.15 -3.70 1.38
C CYS A 115 -4.11 -3.80 2.49
N ARG A 116 -3.64 -5.01 2.74
CA ARG A 116 -2.44 -5.28 3.52
C ARG A 116 -1.28 -5.48 2.54
N LEU A 117 -0.22 -4.71 2.73
CA LEU A 117 1.04 -4.84 2.02
C LEU A 117 2.11 -5.32 3.00
N GLU A 118 2.83 -6.36 2.63
CA GLU A 118 3.99 -6.86 3.35
C GLU A 118 5.19 -6.92 2.41
N ILE A 119 6.33 -6.45 2.87
CA ILE A 119 7.60 -6.55 2.16
C ILE A 119 8.63 -7.14 3.11
N GLN A 120 9.23 -8.26 2.71
CA GLN A 120 10.31 -8.93 3.42
C GLN A 120 11.53 -9.02 2.51
N LEU A 121 12.67 -8.47 2.95
CA LEU A 121 13.94 -8.68 2.24
C LEU A 121 14.69 -9.87 2.85
N THR A 122 15.32 -10.65 1.97
CA THR A 122 16.18 -11.78 2.34
C THR A 122 17.54 -11.60 1.67
N PRO A 123 18.65 -11.58 2.44
CA PRO A 123 19.99 -11.48 1.87
C PRO A 123 20.33 -12.62 0.89
N ASN A 124 21.07 -12.31 -0.18
CA ASN A 124 21.57 -13.25 -1.16
C ASN A 124 22.97 -12.82 -1.65
N GLY A 125 24.00 -12.97 -0.81
CA GLY A 125 25.33 -12.42 -1.05
C GLY A 125 25.33 -10.90 -1.11
N ASP A 126 25.80 -10.32 -2.22
CA ASP A 126 25.80 -8.86 -2.45
C ASP A 126 24.47 -8.33 -3.01
N GLU A 127 23.47 -9.20 -3.14
CA GLU A 127 22.12 -8.91 -3.61
C GLU A 127 21.10 -9.20 -2.51
N CYS A 128 19.82 -9.02 -2.82
CA CYS A 128 18.73 -9.54 -2.00
C CYS A 128 17.51 -9.95 -2.82
N PHE A 129 16.67 -10.78 -2.23
CA PHE A 129 15.30 -10.99 -2.68
C PHE A 129 14.33 -10.12 -1.87
N ALA A 130 13.30 -9.61 -2.53
CA ALA A 130 12.17 -8.93 -1.88
C ALA A 130 10.90 -9.74 -2.16
N ASP A 131 10.32 -10.35 -1.13
CA ASP A 131 8.99 -10.94 -1.21
C ASP A 131 7.96 -9.85 -0.89
N ILE A 132 7.15 -9.50 -1.88
CA ILE A 132 6.16 -8.42 -1.79
C ILE A 132 4.79 -9.04 -1.92
N THR A 133 3.95 -8.87 -0.89
CA THR A 133 2.60 -9.44 -0.84
C THR A 133 1.57 -8.33 -0.70
N TYR A 134 0.64 -8.26 -1.66
CA TYR A 134 -0.56 -7.44 -1.59
C TYR A 134 -1.78 -8.31 -1.35
N SER A 135 -2.58 -7.97 -0.34
CA SER A 135 -3.84 -8.63 -0.02
C SER A 135 -4.97 -7.60 -0.03
N HIS A 136 -5.64 -7.47 -1.17
CA HIS A 136 -6.75 -6.54 -1.36
C HIS A 136 -8.08 -7.16 -0.95
N THR A 137 -8.82 -6.48 -0.08
CA THR A 137 -10.20 -6.82 0.29
C THR A 137 -11.13 -5.73 -0.20
N SER A 138 -12.16 -6.11 -0.96
CA SER A 138 -13.21 -5.19 -1.40
C SER A 138 -14.01 -4.65 -0.21
N ILE A 139 -14.31 -3.35 -0.24
CA ILE A 139 -15.20 -2.68 0.73
C ILE A 139 -16.36 -1.95 0.05
N GLY A 140 -16.61 -2.23 -1.24
CA GLY A 140 -17.71 -1.65 -2.03
C GLY A 140 -17.71 -2.16 -3.45
N ALA A 141 -18.73 -1.82 -4.25
CA ALA A 141 -18.89 -2.32 -5.62
C ALA A 141 -17.67 -2.05 -6.52
N ALA A 142 -17.09 -0.86 -6.47
CA ALA A 142 -15.84 -0.56 -7.20
C ALA A 142 -14.66 -1.42 -6.73
N GLY A 143 -14.67 -1.85 -5.47
CA GLY A 143 -13.69 -2.78 -4.91
C GLY A 143 -13.88 -4.20 -5.44
N ASP A 144 -15.11 -4.62 -5.70
CA ASP A 144 -15.37 -5.93 -6.29
C ASP A 144 -14.80 -6.02 -7.72
N GLU A 145 -14.97 -4.96 -8.51
CA GLU A 145 -14.39 -4.84 -9.85
C GLU A 145 -12.86 -4.82 -9.79
N PHE A 146 -12.29 -4.04 -8.84
CA PHE A 146 -10.84 -3.97 -8.64
C PHE A 146 -10.27 -5.34 -8.29
N VAL A 147 -10.85 -6.05 -7.29
CA VAL A 147 -10.37 -7.37 -6.84
C VAL A 147 -10.46 -8.40 -7.98
N ALA A 148 -11.50 -8.35 -8.81
CA ALA A 148 -11.63 -9.21 -9.99
C ALA A 148 -10.54 -8.94 -11.04
N SER A 149 -10.11 -7.69 -11.21
CA SER A 149 -9.04 -7.29 -12.14
C SER A 149 -7.63 -7.49 -11.59
N PHE A 150 -7.48 -7.61 -10.27
CA PHE A 150 -6.20 -7.83 -9.60
C PHE A 150 -5.78 -9.30 -9.71
N THR A 151 -5.40 -9.69 -10.93
CA THR A 151 -4.98 -11.05 -11.27
C THR A 151 -3.49 -11.26 -10.98
N ALA A 152 -3.06 -12.54 -10.92
CA ALA A 152 -1.63 -12.87 -10.77
C ALA A 152 -0.78 -12.27 -11.90
N ASP A 153 -1.32 -12.21 -13.12
CA ASP A 153 -0.61 -11.64 -14.29
C ASP A 153 -0.49 -10.12 -14.20
N SER A 154 -1.58 -9.41 -13.84
CA SER A 154 -1.53 -7.96 -13.68
C SER A 154 -0.58 -7.56 -12.55
N TYR A 155 -0.62 -8.29 -11.44
CA TYR A 155 0.27 -8.07 -10.31
C TYR A 155 1.74 -8.33 -10.67
N ARG A 156 2.03 -9.43 -11.37
CA ARG A 156 3.38 -9.74 -11.83
C ARG A 156 3.96 -8.65 -12.72
N LYS A 157 3.19 -8.15 -13.70
CA LYS A 157 3.64 -7.06 -14.58
C LYS A 157 3.94 -5.78 -13.79
N PHE A 158 3.09 -5.42 -12.85
CA PHE A 158 3.30 -4.28 -11.96
C PHE A 158 4.59 -4.43 -11.15
N MET A 159 4.81 -5.59 -10.54
CA MET A 159 6.01 -5.85 -9.73
C MET A 159 7.29 -5.94 -10.56
N GLN A 160 7.23 -6.43 -11.81
CA GLN A 160 8.37 -6.44 -12.72
C GLN A 160 8.80 -5.02 -13.15
N ALA A 161 7.83 -4.12 -13.38
CA ALA A 161 8.15 -2.72 -13.65
C ALA A 161 8.87 -2.09 -12.45
N TRP A 162 8.33 -2.28 -11.26
CA TRP A 162 8.89 -1.77 -10.00
C TRP A 162 10.30 -2.33 -9.73
N GLU A 163 10.52 -3.64 -9.97
CA GLU A 163 11.82 -4.29 -9.89
C GLU A 163 12.84 -3.67 -10.86
N ALA A 164 12.43 -3.39 -12.09
CA ALA A 164 13.29 -2.78 -13.10
C ALA A 164 13.71 -1.36 -12.72
N GLU A 165 12.77 -0.53 -12.24
CA GLU A 165 13.03 0.84 -11.80
C GLU A 165 13.98 0.88 -10.61
N LEU A 166 13.73 0.06 -9.58
CA LEU A 166 14.58 0.00 -8.39
C LEU A 166 15.99 -0.52 -8.72
N ASN A 167 16.09 -1.57 -9.54
CA ASN A 167 17.40 -2.10 -9.99
C ASN A 167 18.17 -1.09 -10.84
N HIS A 168 17.48 -0.31 -11.68
CA HIS A 168 18.14 0.76 -12.43
C HIS A 168 18.71 1.81 -11.48
N PHE A 169 17.91 2.28 -10.51
CA PHE A 169 18.36 3.24 -9.51
C PHE A 169 19.53 2.72 -8.66
N LEU A 170 19.47 1.47 -8.22
CA LEU A 170 20.55 0.85 -7.44
C LEU A 170 21.87 0.80 -8.19
N LYS A 171 21.85 0.70 -9.52
CA LYS A 171 23.03 0.66 -10.39
C LYS A 171 23.54 2.04 -10.77
N THR A 172 22.64 2.99 -11.03
CA THR A 172 22.98 4.27 -11.68
C THR A 172 22.85 5.48 -10.75
N GLY A 173 22.07 5.37 -9.67
CA GLY A 173 21.71 6.49 -8.79
C GLY A 173 20.68 7.45 -9.41
N SER A 174 20.06 7.08 -10.55
CA SER A 174 19.08 7.90 -11.26
C SER A 174 17.80 7.10 -11.54
N ARG A 175 16.67 7.81 -11.74
CA ARG A 175 15.43 7.17 -12.16
C ARG A 175 15.59 6.53 -13.54
N LEU A 176 14.90 5.42 -13.75
CA LEU A 176 14.71 4.88 -15.09
C LEU A 176 13.91 5.90 -15.90
N GLY A 177 14.53 6.45 -16.98
CA GLY A 177 13.82 7.38 -17.85
C GLY A 177 12.67 6.65 -18.56
N HIS A 178 11.47 7.19 -18.44
CA HIS A 178 10.46 6.90 -19.45
C HIS A 178 10.89 7.71 -20.67
N ASP A 179 11.50 7.07 -21.67
CA ASP A 179 11.65 7.67 -22.99
C ASP A 179 10.24 8.12 -23.39
N ASN A 180 10.05 9.44 -23.49
CA ASN A 180 8.86 10.01 -24.08
C ASN A 180 8.74 9.41 -25.48
N ALA A 181 7.90 8.39 -25.62
CA ALA A 181 7.47 7.95 -26.92
C ALA A 181 6.77 9.14 -27.59
N PRO A 182 7.12 9.47 -28.86
CA PRO A 182 6.60 10.60 -29.59
C PRO A 182 5.08 10.55 -29.77
#